data_84cd108222c7560385a53389da27de63
#
_entry.id   84cd108222c7560385a53389da27de63
#
_cell.length_a   1.000
_cell.length_b   1.000
_cell.length_c   1.000
_cell.angle_alpha   90.00
_cell.angle_beta   90.00
_cell.angle_gamma   90.00
#
_symmetry.space_group_name_H-M   'P 1'
#
loop_
_entity.id
_entity.type
_entity.pdbx_description
1 polymer ?
#
loop_
_entity_poly.entity_id
_entity_poly.type
_entity_poly.pdbx_seq_one_letter_code
_entity_poly.pdbx_strand_id
1 'polypeptide(L)'
;MAIEFKLVPLFGSGAVLCRRKEVRVWGTAADGQTVAGRVTTADGLILSEGVCTARDGRFLLHLPPMEQAAGCTLTVTCGAETCTSTDISVGEVYLASGQSNMELELQNADEGQDLIAAHDDPLVHYFNVPKKSVWDDDAIAAEAASHWERVRPGYARDMSAVAYFFARKLARTIDCPIGIIDCYWGGTSVTCWMDKEALEATAEGQRYITRYREQGGDKPFDQWRQEEDAFWVEMNAWNAHVAQLKKDNPGISWPEINETVGPCPWHPPVGPGSPYRPGGLIETMTKRVVPATLTGILYYQGEDDTAKTEHYDVLLTAMVMRLRQLFRDDSLPFLNVQLPMWIAAGDEDKHDWARLRLAQARAASALQPGGLAILLDCGEFDNIHPTDKRTPGERLCDVALRVVYGMDAPESPRALGKYTQGDTLVVTLSAPVLRRETGELLLEIAGEDGAYHPVQSVTLAGTEMRLRSVAVLHPTKVRYAYVNWGKVSLFGRNGLPLAPFAFEG
;
A
#
# COMPACT_ATOMS: atom_id res chain seq x y z
N MET A 1 7.00 30.64 -23.98
CA MET A 1 5.55 30.79 -23.68
C MET A 1 5.45 31.46 -22.32
N ALA A 2 4.47 32.35 -22.11
CA ALA A 2 4.21 32.88 -20.78
C ALA A 2 3.70 31.75 -19.87
N ILE A 3 4.20 31.69 -18.63
CA ILE A 3 3.76 30.68 -17.66
C ILE A 3 2.37 31.12 -17.17
N GLU A 4 1.38 30.27 -17.36
CA GLU A 4 0.00 30.48 -16.92
C GLU A 4 -0.12 30.26 -15.41
N PHE A 5 -0.91 31.08 -14.73
CA PHE A 5 -1.25 30.86 -13.33
C PHE A 5 -2.25 29.71 -13.21
N LYS A 6 -1.86 28.62 -12.57
CA LYS A 6 -2.70 27.43 -12.35
C LYS A 6 -2.45 26.79 -10.99
N LEU A 7 -3.52 26.39 -10.36
CA LEU A 7 -3.50 25.50 -9.19
C LEU A 7 -3.49 24.03 -9.67
N VAL A 8 -2.70 23.15 -9.04
CA VAL A 8 -2.76 21.72 -9.38
C VAL A 8 -4.12 21.11 -9.00
N PRO A 9 -4.61 20.11 -9.75
CA PRO A 9 -5.93 19.50 -9.53
C PRO A 9 -6.15 18.92 -8.12
N LEU A 10 -5.07 18.54 -7.44
CA LEU A 10 -5.09 18.03 -6.06
C LEU A 10 -5.75 19.04 -5.07
N PHE A 11 -5.75 20.33 -5.38
CA PHE A 11 -6.41 21.38 -4.59
C PHE A 11 -7.70 21.86 -5.23
N GLY A 12 -8.31 21.07 -6.11
CA GLY A 12 -9.61 21.33 -6.74
C GLY A 12 -10.77 21.23 -5.74
N SER A 13 -11.98 21.54 -6.20
CA SER A 13 -13.18 21.42 -5.39
C SER A 13 -13.38 19.99 -4.86
N GLY A 14 -13.86 19.85 -3.63
CA GLY A 14 -14.02 18.58 -2.94
C GLY A 14 -12.75 18.09 -2.23
N ALA A 15 -11.62 18.81 -2.32
CA ALA A 15 -10.36 18.39 -1.70
C ALA A 15 -10.45 18.33 -0.17
N VAL A 16 -9.66 17.42 0.41
CA VAL A 16 -9.39 17.39 1.84
C VAL A 16 -7.98 17.92 2.10
N LEU A 17 -7.86 18.95 2.92
CA LEU A 17 -6.60 19.51 3.40
C LEU A 17 -6.26 18.94 4.77
N CYS A 18 -4.96 18.62 5.00
CA CYS A 18 -4.53 18.00 6.24
C CYS A 18 -4.71 18.95 7.44
N ARG A 19 -5.42 18.50 8.50
CA ARG A 19 -5.60 19.26 9.72
C ARG A 19 -4.35 19.26 10.61
N ARG A 20 -4.22 20.28 11.48
CA ARG A 20 -3.18 20.36 12.54
C ARG A 20 -1.75 20.30 12.05
N LYS A 21 -1.53 20.36 10.74
CA LYS A 21 -0.22 20.48 10.09
C LYS A 21 -0.23 21.71 9.18
N GLU A 22 0.95 22.25 8.89
CA GLU A 22 1.12 23.25 7.85
C GLU A 22 0.74 22.62 6.50
N VAL A 23 -0.20 23.24 5.78
CA VAL A 23 -0.66 22.77 4.48
C VAL A 23 0.13 23.43 3.36
N ARG A 24 0.73 22.63 2.51
CA ARG A 24 1.45 23.08 1.31
C ARG A 24 0.53 23.04 0.12
N VAL A 25 0.32 24.20 -0.52
CA VAL A 25 -0.50 24.37 -1.72
C VAL A 25 0.37 24.90 -2.84
N TRP A 26 0.36 24.30 -4.02
CA TRP A 26 1.25 24.65 -5.11
C TRP A 26 0.58 24.68 -6.48
N GLY A 27 1.29 25.26 -7.45
CA GLY A 27 0.88 25.37 -8.83
C GLY A 27 1.94 26.08 -9.67
N THR A 28 1.52 26.65 -10.80
CA THR A 28 2.39 27.41 -11.71
C THR A 28 2.06 28.90 -11.65
N ALA A 29 3.06 29.75 -11.74
CA ALA A 29 2.93 31.21 -11.90
C ALA A 29 4.25 31.77 -12.45
N ALA A 30 4.20 32.91 -13.13
CA ALA A 30 5.40 33.57 -13.65
C ALA A 30 6.33 34.01 -12.51
N ASP A 31 7.64 33.95 -12.76
CA ASP A 31 8.66 34.31 -11.77
C ASP A 31 8.48 35.71 -11.24
N GLY A 32 8.69 35.87 -9.94
CA GLY A 32 8.59 37.16 -9.25
C GLY A 32 7.14 37.56 -8.90
N GLN A 33 6.13 36.84 -9.37
CA GLN A 33 4.73 37.12 -9.01
C GLN A 33 4.47 36.76 -7.56
N THR A 34 3.71 37.63 -6.88
CA THR A 34 3.20 37.35 -5.55
C THR A 34 1.93 36.51 -5.67
N VAL A 35 1.91 35.37 -4.98
CA VAL A 35 0.75 34.48 -4.89
C VAL A 35 0.27 34.45 -3.45
N ALA A 36 -1.01 34.71 -3.24
CA ALA A 36 -1.67 34.65 -1.92
C ALA A 36 -2.76 33.60 -1.94
N GLY A 37 -2.91 32.87 -0.83
CA GLY A 37 -3.93 31.85 -0.67
C GLY A 37 -4.60 31.95 0.68
N ARG A 38 -5.90 31.62 0.74
CA ARG A 38 -6.66 31.57 2.00
C ARG A 38 -7.73 30.47 1.96
N VAL A 39 -7.99 29.91 3.11
CA VAL A 39 -9.12 28.99 3.35
C VAL A 39 -10.13 29.70 4.22
N THR A 40 -11.39 29.75 3.76
CA THR A 40 -12.49 30.40 4.47
C THR A 40 -13.65 29.43 4.67
N THR A 41 -14.37 29.55 5.77
CA THR A 41 -15.64 28.85 6.02
C THR A 41 -16.76 29.46 5.17
N ALA A 42 -17.93 28.81 5.14
CA ALA A 42 -19.10 29.30 4.38
C ALA A 42 -19.63 30.65 4.87
N ASP A 43 -19.44 30.99 6.15
CA ASP A 43 -19.79 32.29 6.75
C ASP A 43 -18.67 33.34 6.62
N GLY A 44 -17.58 33.03 5.92
CA GLY A 44 -16.51 33.96 5.59
C GLY A 44 -15.39 34.08 6.63
N LEU A 45 -15.38 33.27 7.69
CA LEU A 45 -14.25 33.24 8.64
C LEU A 45 -13.00 32.68 7.95
N ILE A 46 -11.88 33.39 8.05
CA ILE A 46 -10.59 32.94 7.55
C ILE A 46 -10.02 31.92 8.53
N LEU A 47 -9.83 30.69 8.09
CA LEU A 47 -9.19 29.60 8.86
C LEU A 47 -7.67 29.64 8.74
N SER A 48 -7.17 29.98 7.57
CA SER A 48 -5.72 30.05 7.31
C SER A 48 -5.46 30.89 6.07
N GLU A 49 -4.32 31.60 6.04
CA GLU A 49 -3.86 32.36 4.90
C GLU A 49 -2.34 32.37 4.81
N GLY A 50 -1.81 32.54 3.58
CA GLY A 50 -0.38 32.59 3.32
C GLY A 50 -0.07 33.34 2.04
N VAL A 51 1.18 33.77 1.91
CA VAL A 51 1.70 34.49 0.75
C VAL A 51 3.07 33.93 0.40
N CYS A 52 3.36 33.79 -0.90
CA CYS A 52 4.69 33.45 -1.39
C CYS A 52 5.03 34.19 -2.68
N THR A 53 6.29 34.10 -3.13
CA THR A 53 6.72 34.58 -4.43
C THR A 53 7.06 33.41 -5.34
N ALA A 54 6.51 33.39 -6.55
CA ALA A 54 6.78 32.35 -7.53
C ALA A 54 8.24 32.39 -8.00
N ARG A 55 8.85 31.22 -8.18
CA ARG A 55 10.22 31.00 -8.67
C ARG A 55 10.26 29.78 -9.57
N ASP A 56 11.07 29.77 -10.59
CA ASP A 56 11.23 28.70 -11.57
C ASP A 56 9.88 28.24 -12.16
N GLY A 57 8.99 29.21 -12.43
CA GLY A 57 7.66 28.95 -12.99
C GLY A 57 6.65 28.34 -12.03
N ARG A 58 6.95 28.26 -10.74
CA ARG A 58 6.11 27.58 -9.73
C ARG A 58 5.94 28.44 -8.48
N PHE A 59 4.86 28.18 -7.76
CA PHE A 59 4.67 28.69 -6.41
C PHE A 59 4.43 27.54 -5.43
N LEU A 60 4.80 27.77 -4.18
CA LEU A 60 4.52 26.92 -3.05
C LEU A 60 4.05 27.78 -1.88
N LEU A 61 2.76 27.74 -1.60
CA LEU A 61 2.14 28.40 -0.45
C LEU A 61 2.25 27.51 0.78
N HIS A 62 2.50 28.13 1.92
CA HIS A 62 2.47 27.52 3.24
C HIS A 62 1.30 28.13 4.01
N LEU A 63 0.27 27.33 4.25
CA LEU A 63 -0.90 27.71 5.03
C LEU A 63 -0.74 27.18 6.45
N PRO A 64 -0.77 28.03 7.49
CA PRO A 64 -0.73 27.61 8.88
C PRO A 64 -1.71 26.50 9.22
N PRO A 65 -1.43 25.68 10.26
CA PRO A 65 -2.29 24.60 10.69
C PRO A 65 -3.73 25.04 10.95
N MET A 66 -4.68 24.23 10.52
CA MET A 66 -6.11 24.43 10.71
C MET A 66 -6.72 23.31 11.55
N GLU A 67 -7.76 23.59 12.33
CA GLU A 67 -8.60 22.56 12.91
C GLU A 67 -9.60 22.03 11.89
N GLN A 68 -10.27 20.93 12.23
CA GLN A 68 -11.26 20.28 11.38
C GLN A 68 -12.38 21.26 10.96
N ALA A 69 -12.70 21.23 9.66
CA ALA A 69 -13.79 22.02 9.08
C ALA A 69 -14.31 21.34 7.81
N ALA A 70 -15.50 21.70 7.37
CA ALA A 70 -16.10 21.23 6.12
C ALA A 70 -16.83 22.37 5.40
N GLY A 71 -17.07 22.22 4.09
CA GLY A 71 -17.76 23.21 3.27
C GLY A 71 -16.98 24.53 3.13
N CYS A 72 -15.65 24.47 3.25
CA CYS A 72 -14.77 25.63 3.11
C CYS A 72 -14.50 25.96 1.64
N THR A 73 -13.92 27.12 1.41
CA THR A 73 -13.45 27.59 0.11
C THR A 73 -11.95 27.90 0.19
N LEU A 74 -11.18 27.32 -0.72
CA LEU A 74 -9.77 27.69 -0.97
C LEU A 74 -9.76 28.72 -2.11
N THR A 75 -9.24 29.92 -1.85
CA THR A 75 -9.02 30.94 -2.86
C THR A 75 -7.53 31.21 -2.98
N VAL A 76 -6.97 31.12 -4.20
CA VAL A 76 -5.57 31.42 -4.51
C VAL A 76 -5.54 32.50 -5.58
N THR A 77 -4.80 33.59 -5.35
CA THR A 77 -4.74 34.77 -6.22
C THR A 77 -3.30 35.06 -6.68
N CYS A 78 -3.16 35.50 -7.91
CA CYS A 78 -1.89 35.95 -8.49
C CYS A 78 -2.17 37.21 -9.35
N GLY A 79 -1.82 38.38 -8.86
CA GLY A 79 -2.21 39.63 -9.53
C GLY A 79 -3.74 39.77 -9.65
N ALA A 80 -4.26 39.84 -10.87
CA ALA A 80 -5.69 39.90 -11.15
C ALA A 80 -6.36 38.53 -11.33
N GLU A 81 -5.59 37.46 -11.39
CA GLU A 81 -6.11 36.11 -11.61
C GLU A 81 -6.46 35.45 -10.28
N THR A 82 -7.51 34.62 -10.29
CA THR A 82 -8.03 33.93 -9.10
C THR A 82 -8.44 32.51 -9.44
N CYS A 83 -7.93 31.54 -8.68
CA CYS A 83 -8.42 30.17 -8.65
C CYS A 83 -9.26 29.98 -7.38
N THR A 84 -10.47 29.42 -7.51
CA THR A 84 -11.38 29.15 -6.38
C THR A 84 -11.79 27.69 -6.40
N SER A 85 -11.59 26.99 -5.28
CA SER A 85 -12.03 25.62 -5.05
C SER A 85 -13.02 25.61 -3.89
N THR A 86 -14.19 25.04 -4.12
CA THR A 86 -15.30 24.97 -3.15
C THR A 86 -15.43 23.56 -2.57
N ASP A 87 -16.26 23.42 -1.54
CA ASP A 87 -16.49 22.15 -0.84
C ASP A 87 -15.19 21.54 -0.29
N ILE A 88 -14.28 22.39 0.15
CA ILE A 88 -13.03 21.99 0.78
C ILE A 88 -13.32 21.50 2.21
N SER A 89 -12.76 20.36 2.56
CA SER A 89 -12.73 19.86 3.94
C SER A 89 -11.33 19.99 4.53
N VAL A 90 -11.25 20.21 5.84
CA VAL A 90 -10.01 20.12 6.62
C VAL A 90 -10.13 18.88 7.50
N GLY A 91 -9.26 17.90 7.25
CA GLY A 91 -9.36 16.58 7.87
C GLY A 91 -8.05 15.80 7.81
N GLU A 92 -8.12 14.50 7.68
CA GLU A 92 -6.95 13.63 7.55
C GLU A 92 -6.70 13.27 6.08
N VAL A 93 -5.46 13.24 5.66
CA VAL A 93 -5.09 12.93 4.26
C VAL A 93 -4.10 11.77 4.23
N TYR A 94 -4.45 10.71 3.53
CA TYR A 94 -3.61 9.53 3.37
C TYR A 94 -3.27 9.27 1.90
N LEU A 95 -2.02 8.87 1.65
CA LEU A 95 -1.61 8.34 0.35
C LEU A 95 -1.79 6.82 0.39
N ALA A 96 -2.64 6.26 -0.47
CA ALA A 96 -2.77 4.82 -0.67
C ALA A 96 -1.90 4.40 -1.84
N SER A 97 -0.89 3.56 -1.59
CA SER A 97 0.10 3.16 -2.58
C SER A 97 0.43 1.66 -2.50
N GLY A 98 0.96 1.11 -3.57
CA GLY A 98 1.30 -0.30 -3.67
C GLY A 98 0.98 -0.90 -5.03
N GLN A 99 0.60 -2.19 -5.02
CA GLN A 99 0.28 -2.92 -6.24
C GLN A 99 -1.17 -3.42 -6.27
N SER A 100 -1.47 -4.45 -7.05
CA SER A 100 -2.81 -4.93 -7.37
C SER A 100 -3.74 -5.16 -6.16
N ASN A 101 -3.23 -5.60 -5.02
CA ASN A 101 -4.04 -5.78 -3.82
C ASN A 101 -4.42 -4.46 -3.12
N MET A 102 -3.64 -3.38 -3.31
CA MET A 102 -4.09 -2.02 -2.99
C MET A 102 -5.00 -1.46 -4.08
N GLU A 103 -4.70 -1.75 -5.34
CA GLU A 103 -5.42 -1.25 -6.52
C GLU A 103 -6.82 -1.83 -6.66
N LEU A 104 -7.09 -3.05 -6.19
CA LEU A 104 -8.38 -3.71 -6.38
C LEU A 104 -9.52 -2.75 -5.98
N GLU A 105 -10.27 -2.35 -7.00
CA GLU A 105 -11.30 -1.32 -6.92
C GLU A 105 -12.52 -1.82 -6.11
N LEU A 106 -13.22 -0.91 -5.47
CA LEU A 106 -14.40 -1.22 -4.66
C LEU A 106 -15.46 -2.00 -5.44
N GLN A 107 -15.65 -1.69 -6.73
CA GLN A 107 -16.60 -2.43 -7.59
C GLN A 107 -16.29 -3.92 -7.76
N ASN A 108 -15.06 -4.35 -7.50
CA ASN A 108 -14.55 -5.71 -7.66
C ASN A 108 -14.34 -6.44 -6.32
N ALA A 109 -14.55 -5.76 -5.20
CA ALA A 109 -14.45 -6.33 -3.86
C ALA A 109 -15.77 -6.98 -3.41
N ASP A 110 -15.67 -7.87 -2.44
CA ASP A 110 -16.86 -8.40 -1.76
C ASP A 110 -17.72 -7.26 -1.21
N GLU A 111 -19.03 -7.38 -1.30
CA GLU A 111 -20.02 -6.36 -0.92
C GLU A 111 -19.89 -5.03 -1.71
N GLY A 112 -18.90 -4.87 -2.59
CA GLY A 112 -18.58 -3.60 -3.23
C GLY A 112 -19.71 -3.03 -4.04
N GLN A 113 -20.43 -3.85 -4.82
CA GLN A 113 -21.59 -3.40 -5.62
C GLN A 113 -22.73 -2.89 -4.74
N ASP A 114 -23.02 -3.57 -3.63
CA ASP A 114 -24.07 -3.16 -2.68
C ASP A 114 -23.67 -1.87 -1.96
N LEU A 115 -22.40 -1.75 -1.59
CA LEU A 115 -21.86 -0.53 -0.98
C LEU A 115 -21.97 0.66 -1.93
N ILE A 116 -21.56 0.51 -3.19
CA ILE A 116 -21.67 1.55 -4.21
C ILE A 116 -23.12 1.96 -4.43
N ALA A 117 -24.04 1.01 -4.46
CA ALA A 117 -25.45 1.30 -4.72
C ALA A 117 -26.14 2.04 -3.58
N ALA A 118 -25.79 1.75 -2.31
CA ALA A 118 -26.60 2.11 -1.16
C ALA A 118 -25.91 3.07 -0.15
N HIS A 119 -24.56 3.15 -0.15
CA HIS A 119 -23.88 3.87 0.94
C HIS A 119 -23.56 5.32 0.60
N ASP A 120 -23.88 6.20 1.54
CA ASP A 120 -23.42 7.58 1.61
C ASP A 120 -22.45 7.70 2.80
N ASP A 121 -21.17 7.87 2.48
CA ASP A 121 -20.11 8.11 3.47
C ASP A 121 -19.54 9.53 3.23
N PRO A 122 -20.27 10.59 3.62
CA PRO A 122 -19.97 11.98 3.23
C PRO A 122 -18.66 12.53 3.77
N LEU A 123 -18.05 11.85 4.73
CA LEU A 123 -16.73 12.18 5.28
C LEU A 123 -15.59 11.52 4.52
N VAL A 124 -15.85 10.67 3.51
CA VAL A 124 -14.81 9.98 2.73
C VAL A 124 -14.72 10.60 1.34
N HIS A 125 -13.55 11.13 1.04
CA HIS A 125 -13.20 11.70 -0.26
C HIS A 125 -12.00 10.97 -0.84
N TYR A 126 -11.92 10.86 -2.17
CA TYR A 126 -10.77 10.26 -2.82
C TYR A 126 -10.35 11.02 -4.08
N PHE A 127 -9.08 10.89 -4.43
CA PHE A 127 -8.45 11.48 -5.60
C PHE A 127 -7.58 10.42 -6.28
N ASN A 128 -7.94 10.05 -7.50
CA ASN A 128 -7.16 9.10 -8.29
C ASN A 128 -6.01 9.81 -9.02
N VAL A 129 -4.78 9.46 -8.68
CA VAL A 129 -3.61 9.86 -9.48
C VAL A 129 -3.64 9.09 -10.80
N PRO A 130 -3.61 9.76 -11.97
CA PRO A 130 -3.66 9.08 -13.25
C PRO A 130 -2.54 8.05 -13.41
N LYS A 131 -2.88 6.84 -13.83
CA LYS A 131 -1.94 5.77 -14.10
C LYS A 131 -1.19 6.04 -15.42
N LYS A 132 -0.04 6.66 -15.33
CA LYS A 132 0.84 6.98 -16.45
C LYS A 132 2.27 6.58 -16.14
N SER A 133 2.87 5.78 -17.01
CA SER A 133 4.28 5.36 -16.92
C SER A 133 5.21 6.20 -17.81
N VAL A 134 4.63 6.98 -18.69
CA VAL A 134 5.30 7.96 -19.56
C VAL A 134 4.65 9.32 -19.33
N TRP A 135 5.47 10.38 -19.26
CA TRP A 135 4.97 11.75 -19.11
C TRP A 135 4.92 12.43 -20.49
N ASP A 136 3.77 12.37 -21.11
CA ASP A 136 3.44 12.89 -22.44
C ASP A 136 2.17 13.77 -22.40
N ASP A 137 1.69 14.22 -23.56
CA ASP A 137 0.50 15.06 -23.66
C ASP A 137 -0.76 14.37 -23.10
N ASP A 138 -0.88 13.06 -23.23
CA ASP A 138 -1.97 12.28 -22.66
C ASP A 138 -1.90 12.24 -21.14
N ALA A 139 -0.69 12.16 -20.57
CA ALA A 139 -0.48 12.21 -19.13
C ALA A 139 -0.81 13.60 -18.56
N ILE A 140 -0.42 14.65 -19.27
CA ILE A 140 -0.74 16.05 -18.91
C ILE A 140 -2.26 16.26 -18.94
N ALA A 141 -2.93 15.79 -19.99
CA ALA A 141 -4.38 15.90 -20.11
C ALA A 141 -5.11 15.10 -19.02
N ALA A 142 -4.65 13.89 -18.71
CA ALA A 142 -5.21 13.07 -17.65
C ALA A 142 -5.02 13.71 -16.26
N GLU A 143 -3.85 14.28 -15.97
CA GLU A 143 -3.64 15.04 -14.74
C GLU A 143 -4.58 16.25 -14.65
N ALA A 144 -4.72 17.03 -15.71
CA ALA A 144 -5.58 18.18 -15.75
C ALA A 144 -7.07 17.85 -15.56
N ALA A 145 -7.49 16.64 -15.91
CA ALA A 145 -8.85 16.13 -15.73
C ALA A 145 -9.10 15.51 -14.34
N SER A 146 -8.05 15.29 -13.54
CA SER A 146 -8.17 14.68 -12.23
C SER A 146 -8.94 15.58 -11.26
N HIS A 147 -9.76 14.97 -10.40
CA HIS A 147 -10.58 15.70 -9.44
C HIS A 147 -10.84 14.83 -8.21
N TRP A 148 -11.25 15.46 -7.12
CA TRP A 148 -11.73 14.79 -5.93
C TRP A 148 -13.15 14.32 -6.13
N GLU A 149 -13.45 13.13 -5.64
CA GLU A 149 -14.81 12.63 -5.50
C GLU A 149 -15.14 12.36 -4.04
N ARG A 150 -16.41 12.57 -3.68
CA ARG A 150 -16.96 12.16 -2.39
C ARG A 150 -17.71 10.85 -2.54
N VAL A 151 -17.57 9.96 -1.56
CA VAL A 151 -18.30 8.69 -1.55
C VAL A 151 -19.79 8.94 -1.32
N ARG A 152 -20.61 8.59 -2.30
CA ARG A 152 -22.06 8.69 -2.32
C ARG A 152 -22.66 7.60 -3.21
N PRO A 153 -23.98 7.29 -3.10
CA PRO A 153 -24.61 6.26 -3.93
C PRO A 153 -24.32 6.44 -5.43
N GLY A 154 -23.83 5.37 -6.06
CA GLY A 154 -23.45 5.34 -7.47
C GLY A 154 -21.99 5.72 -7.78
N TYR A 155 -21.24 6.22 -6.79
CA TYR A 155 -19.85 6.67 -6.92
C TYR A 155 -18.87 5.71 -6.22
N ALA A 156 -17.58 6.06 -6.20
CA ALA A 156 -16.48 5.29 -5.59
C ALA A 156 -16.22 3.92 -6.23
N ARG A 157 -16.63 3.71 -7.47
CA ARG A 157 -16.44 2.43 -8.18
C ARG A 157 -14.97 2.06 -8.35
N ASP A 158 -14.17 3.05 -8.68
CA ASP A 158 -12.72 2.99 -9.00
C ASP A 158 -11.80 3.38 -7.84
N MET A 159 -12.35 3.60 -6.65
CA MET A 159 -11.58 3.80 -5.43
C MET A 159 -10.98 2.47 -4.96
N SER A 160 -9.75 2.48 -4.42
CA SER A 160 -9.19 1.33 -3.71
C SER A 160 -10.16 0.80 -2.65
N ALA A 161 -10.52 -0.47 -2.72
CA ALA A 161 -11.40 -1.08 -1.73
C ALA A 161 -10.75 -1.11 -0.33
N VAL A 162 -9.45 -1.41 -0.25
CA VAL A 162 -8.71 -1.36 1.03
C VAL A 162 -8.73 0.04 1.63
N ALA A 163 -8.45 1.06 0.81
CA ALA A 163 -8.45 2.45 1.27
C ALA A 163 -9.86 2.94 1.62
N TYR A 164 -10.90 2.48 0.91
CA TYR A 164 -12.29 2.76 1.26
C TYR A 164 -12.67 2.23 2.64
N PHE A 165 -12.43 0.94 2.91
CA PHE A 165 -12.77 0.35 4.21
C PHE A 165 -11.94 0.96 5.35
N PHE A 166 -10.68 1.29 5.09
CA PHE A 166 -9.83 2.06 5.99
C PHE A 166 -10.46 3.43 6.31
N ALA A 167 -10.75 4.22 5.28
CA ALA A 167 -11.26 5.59 5.43
C ALA A 167 -12.63 5.62 6.10
N ARG A 168 -13.53 4.71 5.71
CA ARG A 168 -14.87 4.56 6.29
C ARG A 168 -14.82 4.26 7.79
N LYS A 169 -13.99 3.29 8.21
CA LYS A 169 -13.83 2.96 9.62
C LYS A 169 -13.20 4.12 10.39
N LEU A 170 -12.16 4.73 9.84
CA LEU A 170 -11.48 5.85 10.48
C LEU A 170 -12.42 7.05 10.63
N ALA A 171 -13.10 7.47 9.55
CA ALA A 171 -14.03 8.61 9.56
C ALA A 171 -15.10 8.47 10.66
N ARG A 172 -15.65 7.26 10.80
CA ARG A 172 -16.66 6.96 11.84
C ARG A 172 -16.08 6.92 13.26
N THR A 173 -14.80 6.55 13.40
CA THR A 173 -14.17 6.43 14.71
C THR A 173 -13.76 7.80 15.27
N ILE A 174 -13.23 8.69 14.42
CA ILE A 174 -12.72 10.00 14.86
C ILE A 174 -13.61 11.18 14.46
N ASP A 175 -14.74 10.90 13.80
CA ASP A 175 -15.72 11.89 13.30
C ASP A 175 -15.05 13.03 12.52
N CYS A 176 -14.30 12.67 11.45
CA CYS A 176 -13.45 13.60 10.71
C CYS A 176 -13.47 13.30 9.22
N PRO A 177 -13.44 14.31 8.33
CA PRO A 177 -13.21 14.09 6.90
C PRO A 177 -11.88 13.36 6.63
N ILE A 178 -11.94 12.35 5.76
CA ILE A 178 -10.78 11.55 5.33
C ILE A 178 -10.63 11.73 3.82
N GLY A 179 -9.48 12.21 3.41
CA GLY A 179 -9.05 12.26 2.01
C GLY A 179 -8.08 11.13 1.70
N ILE A 180 -8.39 10.35 0.68
CA ILE A 180 -7.49 9.32 0.15
C ILE A 180 -6.94 9.80 -1.19
N ILE A 181 -5.63 9.78 -1.33
CA ILE A 181 -4.94 9.96 -2.60
C ILE A 181 -4.54 8.57 -3.09
N ASP A 182 -5.27 8.04 -4.07
CA ASP A 182 -5.05 6.73 -4.68
C ASP A 182 -3.89 6.80 -5.69
N CYS A 183 -2.77 6.10 -5.41
CA CYS A 183 -1.53 6.13 -6.18
C CYS A 183 -0.87 4.75 -6.19
N TYR A 184 -1.37 3.84 -6.99
CA TYR A 184 -0.98 2.43 -7.04
C TYR A 184 -0.96 1.91 -8.48
N TRP A 185 -0.29 0.74 -8.70
CA TRP A 185 -0.26 0.05 -9.99
C TRP A 185 0.02 -1.45 -9.79
N GLY A 186 -0.86 -2.31 -10.29
CA GLY A 186 -0.75 -3.77 -10.19
C GLY A 186 0.52 -4.34 -10.82
N GLY A 187 1.06 -5.42 -10.23
CA GLY A 187 2.24 -6.12 -10.73
C GLY A 187 3.56 -5.37 -10.54
N THR A 188 3.61 -4.34 -9.70
CA THR A 188 4.81 -3.52 -9.52
C THR A 188 5.65 -3.94 -8.33
N SER A 189 6.97 -4.03 -8.55
CA SER A 189 7.99 -4.15 -7.50
C SER A 189 8.09 -2.87 -6.66
N VAL A 190 8.56 -2.97 -5.43
CA VAL A 190 8.91 -1.83 -4.58
C VAL A 190 9.83 -0.83 -5.30
N THR A 191 10.71 -1.31 -6.18
CA THR A 191 11.66 -0.47 -6.93
C THR A 191 11.00 0.45 -7.96
N CYS A 192 9.79 0.15 -8.43
CA CYS A 192 9.04 1.03 -9.34
C CYS A 192 8.69 2.38 -8.68
N TRP A 193 8.56 2.38 -7.35
CA TRP A 193 8.18 3.52 -6.49
C TRP A 193 9.38 4.25 -5.86
N MET A 194 10.62 3.89 -6.26
CA MET A 194 11.86 4.49 -5.78
C MET A 194 12.47 5.36 -6.88
N ASP A 195 12.93 6.57 -6.56
CA ASP A 195 13.70 7.35 -7.51
C ASP A 195 15.16 6.85 -7.62
N LYS A 196 15.86 7.37 -8.61
CA LYS A 196 17.25 6.98 -8.89
C LYS A 196 18.15 7.11 -7.65
N GLU A 197 17.98 8.18 -6.87
CA GLU A 197 18.78 8.44 -5.68
C GLU A 197 18.57 7.34 -4.62
N ALA A 198 17.32 6.95 -4.36
CA ALA A 198 17.01 5.88 -3.41
C ALA A 198 17.46 4.49 -3.91
N LEU A 199 17.34 4.22 -5.21
CA LEU A 199 17.80 2.97 -5.83
C LEU A 199 19.32 2.82 -5.75
N GLU A 200 20.07 3.87 -6.11
CA GLU A 200 21.53 3.85 -6.11
C GLU A 200 22.14 3.86 -4.70
N ALA A 201 21.40 4.29 -3.69
CA ALA A 201 21.83 4.30 -2.29
C ALA A 201 21.98 2.89 -1.68
N THR A 202 21.42 1.85 -2.30
CA THR A 202 21.46 0.49 -1.79
C THR A 202 22.07 -0.48 -2.81
N ALA A 203 22.83 -1.48 -2.34
CA ALA A 203 23.37 -2.53 -3.21
C ALA A 203 22.24 -3.29 -3.90
N GLU A 204 21.11 -3.47 -3.22
CA GLU A 204 19.95 -4.16 -3.74
C GLU A 204 19.26 -3.38 -4.87
N GLY A 205 19.05 -2.07 -4.71
CA GLY A 205 18.52 -1.22 -5.78
C GLY A 205 19.42 -1.22 -7.01
N GLN A 206 20.76 -1.21 -6.83
CA GLN A 206 21.71 -1.34 -7.93
C GLN A 206 21.59 -2.68 -8.64
N ARG A 207 21.31 -3.79 -7.94
CA ARG A 207 21.04 -5.11 -8.57
C ARG A 207 19.79 -5.06 -9.44
N TYR A 208 18.71 -4.43 -9.00
CA TYR A 208 17.50 -4.25 -9.81
C TYR A 208 17.77 -3.42 -11.08
N ILE A 209 18.53 -2.34 -10.97
CA ILE A 209 18.94 -1.54 -12.13
C ILE A 209 19.79 -2.40 -13.11
N THR A 210 20.74 -3.17 -12.60
CA THR A 210 21.58 -4.06 -13.42
C THR A 210 20.73 -5.10 -14.14
N ARG A 211 19.86 -5.80 -13.41
CA ARG A 211 18.94 -6.79 -13.98
C ARG A 211 18.01 -6.18 -15.04
N TYR A 212 17.50 -4.99 -14.80
CA TYR A 212 16.68 -4.26 -15.77
C TYR A 212 17.44 -4.05 -17.09
N ARG A 213 18.72 -3.64 -17.03
CA ARG A 213 19.57 -3.46 -18.22
C ARG A 213 19.88 -4.78 -18.91
N GLU A 214 20.20 -5.83 -18.17
CA GLU A 214 20.43 -7.17 -18.70
C GLU A 214 19.22 -7.75 -19.44
N GLN A 215 18.01 -7.38 -19.01
CA GLN A 215 16.74 -7.73 -19.65
C GLN A 215 16.39 -6.84 -20.87
N GLY A 216 17.32 -5.97 -21.29
CA GLY A 216 17.10 -5.08 -22.42
C GLY A 216 16.27 -3.83 -22.10
N GLY A 217 16.29 -3.38 -20.85
CA GLY A 217 15.57 -2.18 -20.40
C GLY A 217 16.02 -0.89 -21.09
N ASP A 218 17.27 -0.82 -21.55
CA ASP A 218 17.86 0.36 -22.22
C ASP A 218 17.59 0.38 -23.74
N LYS A 219 16.69 -0.50 -24.27
CA LYS A 219 16.31 -0.50 -25.69
C LYS A 219 15.67 0.84 -26.12
N PRO A 220 15.67 1.19 -27.43
CA PRO A 220 15.00 2.37 -27.92
C PRO A 220 13.52 2.40 -27.54
N PHE A 221 12.98 3.60 -27.25
CA PHE A 221 11.58 3.76 -26.84
C PHE A 221 10.60 3.22 -27.87
N ASP A 222 10.82 3.50 -29.17
CA ASP A 222 9.93 3.05 -30.24
C ASP A 222 9.93 1.51 -30.37
N GLN A 223 11.08 0.86 -30.15
CA GLN A 223 11.15 -0.61 -30.13
C GLN A 223 10.35 -1.17 -28.95
N TRP A 224 10.57 -0.64 -27.76
CA TRP A 224 9.81 -1.05 -26.60
C TRP A 224 8.30 -0.86 -26.79
N ARG A 225 7.87 0.29 -27.34
CA ARG A 225 6.46 0.58 -27.60
C ARG A 225 5.82 -0.46 -28.55
N GLN A 226 6.51 -0.84 -29.61
CA GLN A 226 6.03 -1.88 -30.53
C GLN A 226 5.90 -3.25 -29.82
N GLU A 227 6.87 -3.62 -29.00
CA GLU A 227 6.83 -4.86 -28.23
C GLU A 227 5.68 -4.84 -27.20
N GLU A 228 5.47 -3.71 -26.52
CA GLU A 228 4.39 -3.52 -25.55
C GLU A 228 3.02 -3.57 -26.21
N ASP A 229 2.84 -2.90 -27.32
CA ASP A 229 1.57 -2.94 -28.07
C ASP A 229 1.23 -4.38 -28.52
N ALA A 230 2.21 -5.11 -29.01
CA ALA A 230 2.03 -6.52 -29.38
C ALA A 230 1.68 -7.40 -28.15
N PHE A 231 2.38 -7.20 -27.03
CA PHE A 231 2.08 -7.90 -25.78
C PHE A 231 0.64 -7.66 -25.31
N TRP A 232 0.16 -6.41 -25.34
CA TRP A 232 -1.19 -6.11 -24.87
C TRP A 232 -2.28 -6.67 -25.79
N VAL A 233 -2.00 -6.84 -27.09
CA VAL A 233 -2.91 -7.57 -28.00
C VAL A 233 -3.04 -9.04 -27.57
N GLU A 234 -1.93 -9.70 -27.29
CA GLU A 234 -1.90 -11.09 -26.80
C GLU A 234 -2.55 -11.24 -25.43
N MET A 235 -2.19 -10.38 -24.49
CA MET A 235 -2.73 -10.39 -23.14
C MET A 235 -4.23 -10.16 -23.09
N ASN A 236 -4.74 -9.22 -23.91
CA ASN A 236 -6.16 -8.95 -23.99
C ASN A 236 -6.93 -10.13 -24.59
N ALA A 237 -6.36 -10.80 -25.60
CA ALA A 237 -6.95 -12.01 -26.18
C ALA A 237 -7.00 -13.14 -25.15
N TRP A 238 -5.91 -13.35 -24.40
CA TRP A 238 -5.86 -14.32 -23.30
C TRP A 238 -6.90 -14.03 -22.22
N ASN A 239 -6.97 -12.78 -21.74
CA ASN A 239 -7.95 -12.34 -20.75
C ASN A 239 -9.41 -12.58 -21.22
N ALA A 240 -9.71 -12.31 -22.49
CA ALA A 240 -11.04 -12.54 -23.07
C ALA A 240 -11.41 -14.03 -23.07
N HIS A 241 -10.46 -14.92 -23.43
CA HIS A 241 -10.67 -16.37 -23.36
C HIS A 241 -10.90 -16.85 -21.93
N VAL A 242 -10.08 -16.39 -20.97
CA VAL A 242 -10.26 -16.72 -19.54
C VAL A 242 -11.63 -16.24 -19.03
N ALA A 243 -12.02 -15.02 -19.37
CA ALA A 243 -13.32 -14.49 -18.96
C ALA A 243 -14.48 -15.33 -19.51
N GLN A 244 -14.38 -15.77 -20.79
CA GLN A 244 -15.39 -16.65 -21.40
C GLN A 244 -15.43 -18.01 -20.71
N LEU A 245 -14.27 -18.64 -20.44
CA LEU A 245 -14.21 -19.93 -19.75
C LEU A 245 -14.84 -19.86 -18.35
N LYS A 246 -14.52 -18.82 -17.58
CA LYS A 246 -15.11 -18.60 -16.26
C LYS A 246 -16.61 -18.33 -16.29
N LYS A 247 -17.10 -17.69 -17.35
CA LYS A 247 -18.54 -17.49 -17.57
C LYS A 247 -19.25 -18.80 -17.88
N ASP A 248 -18.64 -19.66 -18.71
CA ASP A 248 -19.22 -20.93 -19.13
C ASP A 248 -19.10 -22.01 -18.02
N ASN A 249 -18.05 -21.94 -17.22
CA ASN A 249 -17.80 -22.80 -16.05
C ASN A 249 -17.29 -21.96 -14.86
N PRO A 250 -18.17 -21.41 -14.01
CA PRO A 250 -17.75 -20.59 -12.87
C PRO A 250 -16.84 -21.28 -11.84
N GLY A 251 -16.78 -22.63 -11.88
CA GLY A 251 -15.93 -23.43 -11.00
C GLY A 251 -14.61 -23.88 -11.63
N ILE A 252 -14.29 -23.42 -12.85
CA ILE A 252 -13.05 -23.81 -13.55
C ILE A 252 -11.81 -23.36 -12.76
N SER A 253 -10.87 -24.28 -12.54
CA SER A 253 -9.62 -24.04 -11.85
C SER A 253 -8.56 -23.41 -12.77
N TRP A 254 -7.56 -22.75 -12.19
CA TRP A 254 -6.44 -22.19 -12.95
C TRP A 254 -5.63 -23.24 -13.73
N PRO A 255 -5.35 -24.46 -13.21
CA PRO A 255 -4.75 -25.53 -14.03
C PRO A 255 -5.56 -25.85 -15.28
N GLU A 256 -6.89 -25.99 -15.19
CA GLU A 256 -7.76 -26.27 -16.33
C GLU A 256 -7.79 -25.10 -17.33
N ILE A 257 -7.76 -23.85 -16.84
CA ILE A 257 -7.63 -22.66 -17.69
C ILE A 257 -6.31 -22.71 -18.45
N ASN A 258 -5.19 -22.93 -17.76
CA ASN A 258 -3.87 -22.99 -18.36
C ASN A 258 -3.72 -24.14 -19.37
N GLU A 259 -4.38 -25.28 -19.16
CA GLU A 259 -4.43 -26.39 -20.12
C GLU A 259 -5.24 -26.01 -21.37
N THR A 260 -6.28 -25.20 -21.23
CA THR A 260 -7.18 -24.85 -22.34
C THR A 260 -6.67 -23.70 -23.19
N VAL A 261 -6.17 -22.62 -22.58
CA VAL A 261 -5.77 -21.38 -23.27
C VAL A 261 -4.27 -21.08 -23.18
N GLY A 262 -3.51 -21.92 -22.48
CA GLY A 262 -2.10 -21.69 -22.20
C GLY A 262 -1.87 -20.82 -20.95
N PRO A 263 -0.62 -20.79 -20.46
CA PRO A 263 -0.27 -19.99 -19.30
C PRO A 263 -0.45 -18.49 -19.57
N CYS A 264 -0.70 -17.73 -18.53
CA CYS A 264 -0.75 -16.28 -18.62
C CYS A 264 0.55 -15.71 -19.21
N PRO A 265 0.51 -14.86 -20.27
CA PRO A 265 1.71 -14.32 -20.92
C PRO A 265 2.45 -13.27 -20.08
N TRP A 266 2.11 -13.12 -18.83
CA TRP A 266 2.80 -12.23 -17.89
C TRP A 266 4.27 -12.65 -17.70
N HIS A 267 5.27 -11.78 -17.89
CA HIS A 267 5.31 -10.31 -17.71
C HIS A 267 5.40 -9.54 -19.04
N PRO A 268 4.97 -8.24 -19.06
CA PRO A 268 5.12 -7.37 -20.23
C PRO A 268 6.59 -7.02 -20.51
N PRO A 269 6.90 -6.55 -21.72
CA PRO A 269 8.27 -6.22 -22.12
C PRO A 269 8.92 -5.16 -21.24
N VAL A 270 10.15 -5.42 -20.84
CA VAL A 270 10.98 -4.46 -20.12
C VAL A 270 11.43 -3.35 -21.08
N GLY A 271 11.37 -2.10 -20.66
CA GLY A 271 11.81 -0.96 -21.50
C GLY A 271 11.60 0.41 -20.87
N PRO A 272 12.01 1.47 -21.55
CA PRO A 272 12.11 2.82 -20.98
C PRO A 272 10.76 3.45 -20.60
N GLY A 273 9.65 3.00 -21.14
CA GLY A 273 8.30 3.45 -20.78
C GLY A 273 7.54 2.48 -19.90
N SER A 274 8.10 1.31 -19.56
CA SER A 274 7.43 0.29 -18.76
C SER A 274 7.12 0.80 -17.34
N PRO A 275 5.89 0.61 -16.81
CA PRO A 275 5.57 0.90 -15.41
C PRO A 275 6.36 0.02 -14.44
N TYR A 276 6.82 -1.14 -14.91
CA TYR A 276 7.53 -2.15 -14.14
C TYR A 276 9.05 -1.92 -14.06
N ARG A 277 9.57 -0.85 -14.69
CA ARG A 277 10.98 -0.49 -14.58
C ARG A 277 11.30 0.12 -13.19
N PRO A 278 12.52 -0.06 -12.69
CA PRO A 278 12.97 0.67 -11.51
C PRO A 278 12.80 2.18 -11.69
N GLY A 279 12.12 2.84 -10.74
CA GLY A 279 11.83 4.27 -10.80
C GLY A 279 10.71 4.68 -11.77
N GLY A 280 9.99 3.70 -12.36
CA GLY A 280 9.01 3.99 -13.41
C GLY A 280 7.84 4.84 -12.97
N LEU A 281 7.39 4.69 -11.75
CA LEU A 281 6.16 5.31 -11.25
C LEU A 281 6.37 6.47 -10.28
N ILE A 282 7.54 6.55 -9.64
CA ILE A 282 7.83 7.67 -8.75
C ILE A 282 7.76 9.02 -9.48
N GLU A 283 8.28 9.10 -10.71
CA GLU A 283 8.32 10.32 -11.49
C GLU A 283 6.95 10.70 -12.08
N THR A 284 6.22 9.72 -12.56
CA THR A 284 4.96 9.93 -13.31
C THR A 284 3.72 9.93 -12.45
N MET A 285 3.79 9.35 -11.24
CA MET A 285 2.66 9.25 -10.33
C MET A 285 2.94 9.90 -8.98
N THR A 286 3.84 9.36 -8.15
CA THR A 286 4.05 9.86 -6.78
C THR A 286 4.48 11.33 -6.75
N LYS A 287 5.42 11.75 -7.61
CA LYS A 287 5.89 13.14 -7.66
C LYS A 287 4.82 14.15 -8.13
N ARG A 288 3.70 13.67 -8.69
CA ARG A 288 2.56 14.54 -9.05
C ARG A 288 1.83 15.08 -7.81
N VAL A 289 1.91 14.36 -6.72
CA VAL A 289 1.28 14.74 -5.43
C VAL A 289 2.29 15.20 -4.38
N VAL A 290 3.57 15.22 -4.70
CA VAL A 290 4.63 15.80 -3.84
C VAL A 290 4.67 17.32 -4.05
N PRO A 291 4.78 18.13 -2.97
CA PRO A 291 4.95 17.78 -1.56
C PRO A 291 3.65 17.91 -0.73
N ALA A 292 2.59 17.21 -1.06
CA ALA A 292 1.34 17.25 -0.29
C ALA A 292 1.59 17.05 1.21
N THR A 293 0.78 17.72 2.04
CA THR A 293 0.80 17.46 3.48
C THR A 293 -0.09 16.26 3.77
N LEU A 294 0.49 15.22 4.35
CA LEU A 294 -0.17 13.95 4.62
C LEU A 294 -0.23 13.64 6.11
N THR A 295 -1.26 12.89 6.51
CA THR A 295 -1.36 12.25 7.83
C THR A 295 -0.54 10.97 7.89
N GLY A 296 -0.50 10.20 6.78
CA GLY A 296 0.26 8.95 6.69
C GLY A 296 0.21 8.33 5.30
N ILE A 297 0.95 7.25 5.13
CA ILE A 297 0.98 6.43 3.91
C ILE A 297 0.39 5.07 4.24
N LEU A 298 -0.57 4.60 3.43
CA LEU A 298 -1.12 3.26 3.41
C LEU A 298 -0.41 2.48 2.30
N TYR A 299 0.13 1.31 2.61
CA TYR A 299 0.92 0.56 1.63
C TYR A 299 0.54 -0.92 1.62
N TYR A 300 0.26 -1.46 0.42
CA TYR A 300 0.00 -2.88 0.24
C TYR A 300 0.70 -3.37 -1.02
N GLN A 301 1.85 -4.02 -0.85
CA GLN A 301 2.72 -4.48 -1.92
C GLN A 301 3.65 -5.58 -1.40
N GLY A 302 4.16 -6.41 -2.27
CA GLY A 302 5.18 -7.42 -1.97
C GLY A 302 5.14 -8.60 -2.91
N GLU A 303 4.02 -8.86 -3.56
CA GLU A 303 3.75 -10.03 -4.39
C GLU A 303 4.76 -10.15 -5.54
N ASP A 304 5.06 -9.05 -6.23
CA ASP A 304 6.04 -9.04 -7.33
C ASP A 304 7.50 -9.22 -6.84
N ASP A 305 7.74 -9.01 -5.55
CA ASP A 305 9.08 -9.12 -4.96
C ASP A 305 9.33 -10.48 -4.28
N THR A 306 8.36 -11.40 -4.21
CA THR A 306 8.48 -12.68 -3.52
C THR A 306 9.64 -13.53 -4.02
N ALA A 307 9.84 -13.63 -5.34
CA ALA A 307 10.98 -14.33 -5.94
C ALA A 307 12.34 -13.64 -5.71
N LYS A 308 12.33 -12.44 -5.10
CA LYS A 308 13.50 -11.55 -4.91
C LYS A 308 13.59 -11.09 -3.44
N THR A 309 13.16 -11.94 -2.50
CA THR A 309 12.93 -11.60 -1.08
C THR A 309 14.17 -11.26 -0.28
N GLU A 310 15.32 -11.64 -0.74
CA GLU A 310 16.57 -11.27 -0.10
C GLU A 310 16.71 -9.74 -0.09
N HIS A 311 16.75 -9.15 1.10
CA HIS A 311 16.87 -7.70 1.31
C HIS A 311 15.67 -6.82 0.88
N TYR A 312 14.46 -7.38 0.73
CA TYR A 312 13.26 -6.58 0.50
C TYR A 312 13.05 -5.52 1.60
N ASP A 313 13.34 -5.84 2.85
CA ASP A 313 13.30 -4.90 3.98
C ASP A 313 14.22 -3.69 3.81
N VAL A 314 15.38 -3.89 3.19
CA VAL A 314 16.32 -2.79 2.86
C VAL A 314 15.72 -1.85 1.83
N LEU A 315 15.15 -2.41 0.75
CA LEU A 315 14.51 -1.62 -0.31
C LEU A 315 13.28 -0.86 0.21
N LEU A 316 12.40 -1.54 0.95
CA LEU A 316 11.20 -0.92 1.51
C LEU A 316 11.57 0.21 2.48
N THR A 317 12.58 0.01 3.32
CA THR A 317 13.07 1.04 4.23
C THR A 317 13.63 2.24 3.46
N ALA A 318 14.46 2.00 2.44
CA ALA A 318 15.02 3.08 1.62
C ALA A 318 13.93 3.87 0.88
N MET A 319 12.92 3.19 0.32
CA MET A 319 11.77 3.82 -0.33
C MET A 319 11.03 4.74 0.64
N VAL A 320 10.67 4.24 1.82
CA VAL A 320 9.90 5.03 2.80
C VAL A 320 10.69 6.22 3.32
N MET A 321 11.98 6.06 3.61
CA MET A 321 12.84 7.18 4.00
C MET A 321 12.90 8.24 2.90
N ARG A 322 12.96 7.81 1.62
CA ARG A 322 12.92 8.74 0.50
C ARG A 322 11.57 9.45 0.36
N LEU A 323 10.45 8.75 0.54
CA LEU A 323 9.12 9.36 0.55
C LEU A 323 8.98 10.40 1.67
N ARG A 324 9.47 10.11 2.87
CA ARG A 324 9.50 11.08 3.98
C ARG A 324 10.22 12.37 3.60
N GLN A 325 11.39 12.27 2.95
CA GLN A 325 12.12 13.43 2.44
C GLN A 325 11.33 14.19 1.37
N LEU A 326 10.75 13.50 0.39
CA LEU A 326 9.97 14.11 -0.68
C LEU A 326 8.73 14.83 -0.15
N PHE A 327 8.01 14.22 0.79
CA PHE A 327 6.86 14.82 1.47
C PHE A 327 7.26 15.80 2.60
N ARG A 328 8.55 16.01 2.85
CA ARG A 328 9.09 16.94 3.86
C ARG A 328 8.53 16.69 5.27
N ASP A 329 8.41 15.42 5.63
CA ASP A 329 7.96 14.98 6.96
C ASP A 329 8.70 13.68 7.34
N ASP A 330 9.81 13.81 8.07
CA ASP A 330 10.65 12.68 8.48
C ASP A 330 9.92 11.73 9.43
N SER A 331 8.84 12.20 10.05
CA SER A 331 7.97 11.44 10.95
C SER A 331 6.67 10.96 10.30
N LEU A 332 6.54 11.04 8.97
CA LEU A 332 5.34 10.61 8.25
C LEU A 332 5.06 9.12 8.53
N PRO A 333 3.92 8.77 9.15
CA PRO A 333 3.58 7.40 9.49
C PRO A 333 3.48 6.52 8.25
N PHE A 334 4.08 5.32 8.31
CA PHE A 334 4.00 4.31 7.26
C PHE A 334 3.24 3.08 7.76
N LEU A 335 2.04 2.87 7.24
CA LEU A 335 1.11 1.82 7.63
C LEU A 335 1.07 0.76 6.54
N ASN A 336 1.65 -0.40 6.83
CA ASN A 336 1.85 -1.45 5.85
C ASN A 336 0.91 -2.63 6.07
N VAL A 337 0.49 -3.27 4.98
CA VAL A 337 -0.25 -4.54 4.99
C VAL A 337 0.74 -5.68 4.74
N GLN A 338 0.76 -6.66 5.65
CA GLN A 338 1.54 -7.88 5.44
C GLN A 338 0.83 -8.78 4.43
N LEU A 339 1.60 -9.42 3.53
CA LEU A 339 1.03 -10.37 2.58
C LEU A 339 0.26 -11.49 3.30
N PRO A 340 -0.96 -11.83 2.83
CA PRO A 340 -1.71 -12.99 3.32
C PRO A 340 -1.01 -14.29 2.92
N MET A 341 -1.56 -15.44 3.32
CA MET A 341 -1.15 -16.74 2.83
C MET A 341 -1.59 -16.93 1.37
N TRP A 342 -0.70 -17.42 0.51
CA TRP A 342 -1.02 -17.75 -0.88
C TRP A 342 0.00 -18.72 -1.47
N ILE A 343 -0.48 -19.58 -2.36
CA ILE A 343 0.31 -20.40 -3.28
C ILE A 343 -0.55 -20.70 -4.51
N ALA A 344 0.05 -20.75 -5.69
CA ALA A 344 -0.64 -21.21 -6.90
C ALA A 344 -0.85 -22.74 -6.86
N ALA A 345 -1.97 -23.19 -7.42
CA ALA A 345 -2.26 -24.62 -7.50
C ALA A 345 -1.19 -25.35 -8.31
N GLY A 346 -0.61 -26.38 -7.71
CA GLY A 346 0.45 -27.19 -8.32
C GLY A 346 1.87 -26.68 -8.10
N ASP A 347 2.06 -25.49 -7.49
CA ASP A 347 3.39 -25.00 -7.16
C ASP A 347 3.96 -25.69 -5.93
N GLU A 348 5.29 -25.83 -5.91
CA GLU A 348 6.05 -26.24 -4.74
C GLU A 348 6.20 -25.03 -3.77
N ASP A 349 6.03 -25.27 -2.46
CA ASP A 349 6.28 -24.26 -1.46
C ASP A 349 7.78 -24.00 -1.28
N LYS A 350 8.26 -22.91 -1.87
CA LYS A 350 9.65 -22.42 -1.77
C LYS A 350 9.87 -21.48 -0.59
N HIS A 351 8.88 -21.26 0.24
CA HIS A 351 8.90 -20.34 1.38
C HIS A 351 9.22 -18.86 1.04
N ASP A 352 9.14 -18.49 -0.22
CA ASP A 352 9.43 -17.12 -0.69
C ASP A 352 8.42 -16.11 -0.17
N TRP A 353 7.14 -16.48 -0.15
CA TRP A 353 6.07 -15.69 0.44
C TRP A 353 6.25 -15.49 1.96
N ALA A 354 6.63 -16.57 2.65
CA ALA A 354 6.93 -16.53 4.09
C ALA A 354 8.14 -15.64 4.40
N ARG A 355 9.22 -15.74 3.60
CA ARG A 355 10.39 -14.87 3.75
C ARG A 355 10.04 -13.40 3.55
N LEU A 356 9.20 -13.09 2.57
CA LEU A 356 8.77 -11.72 2.33
C LEU A 356 7.94 -11.16 3.50
N ARG A 357 7.02 -11.95 4.10
CA ARG A 357 6.30 -11.54 5.31
C ARG A 357 7.24 -11.18 6.45
N LEU A 358 8.32 -11.95 6.66
CA LEU A 358 9.33 -11.63 7.67
C LEU A 358 10.13 -10.36 7.31
N ALA A 359 10.42 -10.13 6.04
CA ALA A 359 11.06 -8.89 5.59
C ALA A 359 10.14 -7.66 5.83
N GLN A 360 8.84 -7.77 5.54
CA GLN A 360 7.86 -6.73 5.86
C GLN A 360 7.83 -6.43 7.37
N ALA A 361 7.91 -7.45 8.23
CA ALA A 361 7.94 -7.27 9.67
C ALA A 361 9.23 -6.56 10.15
N ARG A 362 10.40 -6.90 9.56
CA ARG A 362 11.67 -6.20 9.85
C ARG A 362 11.60 -4.73 9.43
N ALA A 363 11.13 -4.45 8.23
CA ALA A 363 10.96 -3.08 7.75
C ALA A 363 10.00 -2.27 8.64
N ALA A 364 8.85 -2.83 9.01
CA ALA A 364 7.89 -2.16 9.89
C ALA A 364 8.48 -1.83 11.28
N SER A 365 9.35 -2.69 11.81
CA SER A 365 10.05 -2.42 13.06
C SER A 365 11.07 -1.28 12.95
N ALA A 366 11.71 -1.13 11.79
CA ALA A 366 12.70 -0.07 11.53
C ALA A 366 12.06 1.30 11.19
N LEU A 367 10.85 1.29 10.63
CA LEU A 367 10.18 2.47 10.05
C LEU A 367 9.24 3.16 11.05
N GLN A 368 9.72 3.54 12.22
CA GLN A 368 8.89 4.28 13.18
C GLN A 368 8.78 5.78 12.80
N PRO A 369 7.60 6.44 12.98
CA PRO A 369 6.32 5.83 13.33
C PRO A 369 5.77 4.99 12.17
N GLY A 370 5.30 3.79 12.49
CA GLY A 370 4.77 2.86 11.51
C GLY A 370 4.18 1.60 12.14
N GLY A 371 3.54 0.78 11.32
CA GLY A 371 2.91 -0.44 11.77
C GLY A 371 2.53 -1.39 10.65
N LEU A 372 2.15 -2.62 11.04
CA LEU A 372 1.87 -3.71 10.13
C LEU A 372 0.52 -4.35 10.45
N ALA A 373 -0.36 -4.42 9.47
CA ALA A 373 -1.61 -5.18 9.53
C ALA A 373 -1.34 -6.63 9.12
N ILE A 374 -1.57 -7.58 10.04
CA ILE A 374 -1.30 -9.00 9.82
C ILE A 374 -2.50 -9.66 9.15
N LEU A 375 -2.28 -10.39 8.04
CA LEU A 375 -3.31 -11.02 7.22
C LEU A 375 -3.15 -12.55 7.06
N LEU A 376 -2.52 -13.25 7.99
CA LEU A 376 -2.30 -14.70 7.86
C LEU A 376 -3.58 -15.54 7.69
N ASP A 377 -4.71 -15.02 8.10
CA ASP A 377 -6.03 -15.67 8.07
C ASP A 377 -6.94 -15.18 6.92
N CYS A 378 -6.43 -14.30 6.04
CA CYS A 378 -7.23 -13.63 5.00
C CYS A 378 -6.88 -14.07 3.57
N GLY A 379 -5.89 -14.96 3.37
CA GLY A 379 -5.48 -15.43 2.06
C GLY A 379 -6.46 -16.44 1.46
N GLU A 380 -6.40 -16.61 0.16
CA GLU A 380 -7.13 -17.61 -0.60
C GLU A 380 -6.15 -18.52 -1.34
N PHE A 381 -6.43 -19.84 -1.33
CA PHE A 381 -5.66 -20.78 -2.13
C PHE A 381 -5.89 -20.51 -3.62
N ASP A 382 -4.80 -20.48 -4.39
CA ASP A 382 -4.83 -20.28 -5.85
C ASP A 382 -5.43 -18.93 -6.31
N ASN A 383 -5.74 -18.01 -5.41
CA ASN A 383 -6.18 -16.67 -5.74
C ASN A 383 -5.28 -15.61 -5.08
N ILE A 384 -4.42 -14.99 -5.89
CA ILE A 384 -3.48 -13.94 -5.44
C ILE A 384 -4.19 -12.62 -5.10
N HIS A 385 -5.43 -12.45 -5.54
CA HIS A 385 -6.24 -11.25 -5.33
C HIS A 385 -7.53 -11.58 -4.55
N PRO A 386 -7.45 -11.89 -3.23
CA PRO A 386 -8.64 -12.10 -2.42
C PRO A 386 -9.60 -10.92 -2.53
N THR A 387 -10.89 -11.18 -2.66
CA THR A 387 -11.92 -10.14 -2.81
C THR A 387 -12.38 -9.54 -1.49
N ASP A 388 -12.11 -10.20 -0.34
CA ASP A 388 -12.24 -9.57 0.97
C ASP A 388 -11.20 -8.45 1.13
N LYS A 389 -11.62 -7.22 0.88
CA LYS A 389 -10.84 -6.01 1.11
C LYS A 389 -11.26 -5.24 2.36
N ARG A 390 -12.36 -5.67 2.99
CA ARG A 390 -12.80 -5.12 4.28
C ARG A 390 -11.80 -5.43 5.39
N THR A 391 -11.45 -6.70 5.53
CA THR A 391 -10.54 -7.14 6.60
C THR A 391 -9.18 -6.43 6.55
N PRO A 392 -8.44 -6.37 5.42
CA PRO A 392 -7.20 -5.62 5.35
C PRO A 392 -7.39 -4.13 5.61
N GLY A 393 -8.43 -3.49 5.07
CA GLY A 393 -8.70 -2.07 5.28
C GLY A 393 -8.99 -1.73 6.75
N GLU A 394 -9.85 -2.50 7.40
CA GLU A 394 -10.20 -2.28 8.80
C GLU A 394 -9.03 -2.57 9.76
N ARG A 395 -8.20 -3.60 9.49
CA ARG A 395 -6.98 -3.86 10.28
C ARG A 395 -5.93 -2.78 10.08
N LEU A 396 -5.80 -2.24 8.88
CA LEU A 396 -4.91 -1.12 8.61
C LEU A 396 -5.38 0.14 9.35
N CYS A 397 -6.70 0.34 9.48
CA CYS A 397 -7.27 1.40 10.33
C CYS A 397 -6.93 1.18 11.81
N ASP A 398 -6.99 -0.06 12.34
CA ASP A 398 -6.59 -0.34 13.71
C ASP A 398 -5.11 -0.02 13.95
N VAL A 399 -4.25 -0.26 12.96
CA VAL A 399 -2.84 0.18 13.01
C VAL A 399 -2.76 1.70 13.07
N ALA A 400 -3.53 2.43 12.24
CA ALA A 400 -3.57 3.89 12.27
C ALA A 400 -4.04 4.43 13.62
N LEU A 401 -5.10 3.85 14.19
CA LEU A 401 -5.63 4.27 15.49
C LEU A 401 -4.57 4.20 16.59
N ARG A 402 -3.72 3.15 16.58
CA ARG A 402 -2.61 3.03 17.54
C ARG A 402 -1.46 3.97 17.24
N VAL A 403 -0.98 3.96 15.98
CA VAL A 403 0.28 4.61 15.58
C VAL A 403 0.12 6.12 15.44
N VAL A 404 -0.98 6.57 14.84
CA VAL A 404 -1.21 7.98 14.50
C VAL A 404 -1.99 8.70 15.60
N TYR A 405 -2.99 8.03 16.18
CA TYR A 405 -3.91 8.68 17.13
C TYR A 405 -3.67 8.29 18.59
N GLY A 406 -2.78 7.32 18.87
CA GLY A 406 -2.50 6.87 20.24
C GLY A 406 -3.72 6.24 20.93
N MET A 407 -4.68 5.74 20.14
CA MET A 407 -5.91 5.14 20.64
C MET A 407 -5.71 3.65 20.90
N ASP A 408 -6.46 3.11 21.85
CA ASP A 408 -6.52 1.66 22.05
C ASP A 408 -7.32 1.01 20.90
N ALA A 409 -6.65 0.11 20.18
CA ALA A 409 -7.25 -0.62 19.05
C ALA A 409 -6.62 -2.02 18.96
N PRO A 410 -7.34 -3.01 18.38
CA PRO A 410 -6.87 -4.39 18.28
C PRO A 410 -5.48 -4.51 17.64
N GLU A 411 -4.61 -5.34 18.22
CA GLU A 411 -3.28 -5.66 17.68
C GLU A 411 -3.07 -7.18 17.66
N SER A 412 -2.44 -7.68 16.59
CA SER A 412 -2.02 -9.09 16.51
C SER A 412 -0.96 -9.40 17.55
N PRO A 413 -1.08 -10.52 18.32
CA PRO A 413 -0.01 -10.97 19.19
C PRO A 413 1.29 -11.15 18.39
N ARG A 414 2.43 -10.88 19.02
CA ARG A 414 3.76 -11.00 18.41
C ARG A 414 4.68 -11.81 19.33
N ALA A 415 5.60 -12.57 18.73
CA ALA A 415 6.71 -13.16 19.47
C ALA A 415 7.73 -12.08 19.82
N LEU A 416 8.13 -12.03 21.09
CA LEU A 416 9.06 -11.04 21.62
C LEU A 416 10.46 -11.61 21.80
N GLY A 417 10.59 -12.92 22.00
CA GLY A 417 11.85 -13.60 22.21
C GLY A 417 11.67 -15.08 22.47
N LYS A 418 12.77 -15.78 22.63
CA LYS A 418 12.81 -17.21 22.94
C LYS A 418 13.87 -17.53 23.98
N TYR A 419 13.71 -18.65 24.67
CA TYR A 419 14.74 -19.30 25.47
C TYR A 419 14.50 -20.81 25.52
N THR A 420 15.53 -21.57 25.84
CA THR A 420 15.46 -23.02 25.95
C THR A 420 15.51 -23.48 27.40
N GLN A 421 14.67 -24.44 27.76
CA GLN A 421 14.62 -25.06 29.08
C GLN A 421 14.62 -26.60 28.90
N GLY A 422 15.79 -27.22 28.98
CA GLY A 422 15.96 -28.65 28.67
C GLY A 422 15.65 -28.96 27.22
N ASP A 423 14.67 -29.81 26.98
CA ASP A 423 14.17 -30.19 25.66
C ASP A 423 13.00 -29.32 25.15
N THR A 424 12.69 -28.26 25.86
CA THR A 424 11.55 -27.37 25.59
C THR A 424 12.07 -26.01 25.13
N LEU A 425 11.62 -25.52 23.98
CA LEU A 425 11.80 -24.14 23.55
C LEU A 425 10.59 -23.32 23.98
N VAL A 426 10.82 -22.21 24.63
CA VAL A 426 9.80 -21.30 25.10
C VAL A 426 9.86 -20.02 24.30
N VAL A 427 8.73 -19.62 23.71
CA VAL A 427 8.54 -18.33 23.03
C VAL A 427 7.74 -17.42 23.94
N THR A 428 8.24 -16.20 24.17
CA THR A 428 7.52 -15.15 24.89
C THR A 428 6.70 -14.32 23.90
N LEU A 429 5.47 -14.00 24.27
CA LEU A 429 4.49 -13.32 23.42
C LEU A 429 4.07 -11.98 24.02
N SER A 430 3.70 -11.02 23.16
CA SER A 430 3.17 -9.70 23.57
C SER A 430 1.79 -9.78 24.23
N ALA A 431 1.01 -10.82 23.92
CA ALA A 431 -0.32 -11.07 24.48
C ALA A 431 -0.62 -12.58 24.50
N PRO A 432 -1.55 -13.06 25.36
CA PRO A 432 -1.98 -14.45 25.37
C PRO A 432 -2.57 -14.89 24.03
N VAL A 433 -2.21 -16.10 23.60
CA VAL A 433 -2.67 -16.75 22.39
C VAL A 433 -3.50 -17.97 22.72
N LEU A 434 -4.52 -18.22 21.92
CA LEU A 434 -5.38 -19.41 21.98
C LEU A 434 -5.22 -20.21 20.69
N ARG A 435 -5.32 -21.52 20.79
CA ARG A 435 -5.40 -22.42 19.64
C ARG A 435 -6.87 -22.66 19.28
N ARG A 436 -7.24 -22.39 18.03
CA ARG A 436 -8.54 -22.77 17.46
C ARG A 436 -8.52 -24.27 17.11
N GLU A 437 -9.68 -24.88 17.08
CA GLU A 437 -9.85 -26.31 16.69
C GLU A 437 -9.56 -26.52 15.20
N THR A 438 -9.82 -25.50 14.38
CA THR A 438 -9.55 -25.51 12.93
C THR A 438 -8.21 -24.89 12.63
N GLY A 439 -7.58 -25.36 11.56
CA GLY A 439 -6.28 -24.88 11.11
C GLY A 439 -5.10 -25.68 11.67
N GLU A 440 -3.91 -25.29 11.25
CA GLU A 440 -2.65 -25.95 11.50
C GLU A 440 -1.78 -25.17 12.49
N LEU A 441 -0.90 -25.84 13.19
CA LEU A 441 0.03 -25.16 14.10
C LEU A 441 1.08 -24.35 13.34
N LEU A 442 1.55 -24.87 12.22
CA LEU A 442 2.61 -24.26 11.38
C LEU A 442 3.83 -23.78 12.19
N LEU A 443 4.16 -24.54 13.25
CA LEU A 443 5.30 -24.29 14.13
C LEU A 443 6.35 -25.35 13.89
N GLU A 444 7.59 -24.92 13.73
CA GLU A 444 8.75 -25.79 13.59
C GLU A 444 9.89 -25.32 14.49
N ILE A 445 10.65 -26.28 15.03
CA ILE A 445 11.85 -26.02 15.82
C ILE A 445 13.04 -26.77 15.24
N ALA A 446 14.24 -26.23 15.44
CA ALA A 446 15.48 -26.88 15.07
C ALA A 446 16.52 -26.76 16.20
N GLY A 447 17.49 -27.67 16.18
CA GLY A 447 18.70 -27.59 16.96
C GLY A 447 19.80 -26.77 16.28
N GLU A 448 21.04 -26.96 16.73
CA GLU A 448 22.24 -26.35 16.13
C GLU A 448 22.47 -26.80 14.67
N ASP A 449 22.03 -28.01 14.33
CA ASP A 449 22.11 -28.55 12.97
C ASP A 449 21.26 -27.78 11.95
N GLY A 450 20.32 -26.94 12.42
CA GLY A 450 19.43 -26.16 11.56
C GLY A 450 18.37 -26.98 10.83
N ALA A 451 18.21 -28.28 11.14
CA ALA A 451 17.15 -29.11 10.60
C ALA A 451 15.81 -28.83 11.32
N TYR A 452 14.90 -28.17 10.62
CA TYR A 452 13.59 -27.84 11.15
C TYR A 452 12.64 -29.04 11.15
N HIS A 453 12.00 -29.27 12.29
CA HIS A 453 11.01 -30.34 12.48
C HIS A 453 9.70 -29.78 13.05
N PRO A 454 8.54 -30.31 12.65
CA PRO A 454 7.25 -29.89 13.18
C PRO A 454 7.20 -30.06 14.70
N VAL A 455 6.59 -29.07 15.35
CA VAL A 455 6.27 -29.10 16.79
C VAL A 455 5.12 -30.06 17.02
N GLN A 456 5.32 -31.03 17.92
CA GLN A 456 4.31 -32.05 18.26
C GLN A 456 3.54 -31.71 19.53
N SER A 457 4.16 -30.98 20.46
CA SER A 457 3.54 -30.56 21.70
C SER A 457 3.64 -29.06 21.88
N VAL A 458 2.49 -28.41 22.06
CA VAL A 458 2.37 -26.98 22.37
C VAL A 458 1.58 -26.80 23.65
N THR A 459 2.14 -26.08 24.61
CA THR A 459 1.44 -25.63 25.81
C THR A 459 1.41 -24.10 25.82
N LEU A 460 0.21 -23.54 25.93
CA LEU A 460 -0.03 -22.11 25.98
C LEU A 460 -0.37 -21.72 27.43
N ALA A 461 0.45 -20.86 28.04
CA ALA A 461 0.29 -20.44 29.44
C ALA A 461 0.57 -18.93 29.59
N GLY A 462 -0.49 -18.13 29.70
CA GLY A 462 -0.35 -16.68 29.71
C GLY A 462 0.30 -16.18 28.43
N THR A 463 1.44 -15.52 28.53
CA THR A 463 2.25 -15.02 27.42
C THR A 463 3.42 -15.95 27.05
N GLU A 464 3.40 -17.20 27.50
CA GLU A 464 4.40 -18.19 27.11
C GLU A 464 3.79 -19.27 26.22
N MET A 465 4.53 -19.64 25.18
CA MET A 465 4.25 -20.74 24.29
C MET A 465 5.43 -21.73 24.38
N ARG A 466 5.17 -22.92 24.96
CA ARG A 466 6.16 -23.97 25.20
C ARG A 466 6.07 -25.02 24.11
N LEU A 467 7.17 -25.28 23.43
CA LEU A 467 7.26 -26.07 22.20
C LEU A 467 8.20 -27.27 22.39
N ARG A 468 7.76 -28.44 21.94
CA ARG A 468 8.58 -29.66 21.96
C ARG A 468 8.40 -30.45 20.65
N SER A 469 9.48 -31.09 20.24
CA SER A 469 9.50 -32.11 19.19
C SER A 469 10.40 -33.25 19.62
N VAL A 470 9.95 -34.50 19.45
CA VAL A 470 10.79 -35.66 19.76
C VAL A 470 12.03 -35.79 18.87
N ALA A 471 12.00 -35.13 17.71
CA ALA A 471 13.13 -35.11 16.79
C ALA A 471 14.22 -34.08 17.19
N VAL A 472 13.93 -33.16 18.14
CA VAL A 472 14.85 -32.07 18.51
C VAL A 472 15.01 -32.02 20.03
N LEU A 473 16.06 -32.68 20.53
CA LEU A 473 16.34 -32.76 21.98
C LEU A 473 16.90 -31.46 22.58
N HIS A 474 17.55 -30.64 21.77
CA HIS A 474 18.16 -29.38 22.18
C HIS A 474 17.72 -28.25 21.20
N PRO A 475 16.46 -27.78 21.31
CA PRO A 475 15.95 -26.79 20.39
C PRO A 475 16.58 -25.41 20.64
N THR A 476 17.09 -24.79 19.58
CA THR A 476 17.71 -23.46 19.61
C THR A 476 17.04 -22.49 18.62
N LYS A 477 16.32 -23.01 17.62
CA LYS A 477 15.67 -22.22 16.58
C LYS A 477 14.18 -22.53 16.52
N VAL A 478 13.40 -21.54 16.12
CA VAL A 478 11.94 -21.67 15.96
C VAL A 478 11.43 -20.77 14.85
N ARG A 479 10.46 -21.27 14.08
CA ARG A 479 9.71 -20.48 13.11
C ARG A 479 8.22 -20.82 13.15
N TYR A 480 7.39 -19.82 12.88
CA TYR A 480 5.94 -19.91 12.83
C TYR A 480 5.41 -19.34 11.52
N ALA A 481 4.46 -20.06 10.90
CA ALA A 481 3.85 -19.72 9.63
C ALA A 481 4.88 -19.48 8.51
N TYR A 482 5.98 -20.27 8.52
CA TYR A 482 7.07 -20.19 7.53
C TYR A 482 6.74 -21.06 6.31
N VAL A 483 5.56 -20.87 5.77
CA VAL A 483 5.02 -21.52 4.57
C VAL A 483 4.34 -20.49 3.69
N ASN A 484 4.23 -20.75 2.39
CA ASN A 484 3.51 -19.86 1.49
C ASN A 484 2.00 -19.94 1.74
N TRP A 485 1.47 -21.16 1.92
CA TRP A 485 0.07 -21.41 2.17
C TRP A 485 -0.14 -22.32 3.38
N GLY A 486 -1.19 -22.03 4.15
CA GLY A 486 -1.68 -22.83 5.26
C GLY A 486 -2.75 -22.09 6.06
N LYS A 487 -3.59 -22.81 6.77
CA LYS A 487 -4.62 -22.22 7.62
C LYS A 487 -4.11 -22.15 9.05
N VAL A 488 -3.83 -20.97 9.55
CA VAL A 488 -3.31 -20.74 10.91
C VAL A 488 -4.35 -21.08 11.98
N SER A 489 -3.90 -21.59 13.12
CA SER A 489 -4.75 -21.92 14.27
C SER A 489 -4.47 -21.12 15.54
N LEU A 490 -3.41 -20.27 15.56
CA LEU A 490 -3.03 -19.49 16.74
C LEU A 490 -3.53 -18.06 16.64
N PHE A 491 -4.35 -17.64 17.61
CA PHE A 491 -5.03 -16.35 17.63
C PHE A 491 -4.99 -15.70 19.01
N GLY A 492 -4.92 -14.38 19.03
CA GLY A 492 -5.17 -13.60 20.23
C GLY A 492 -6.62 -13.69 20.71
N ARG A 493 -6.88 -13.31 21.95
CA ARG A 493 -8.26 -13.22 22.48
C ARG A 493 -9.13 -12.20 21.76
N ASN A 494 -8.53 -11.26 21.07
CA ASN A 494 -9.17 -10.26 20.21
C ASN A 494 -9.52 -10.78 18.81
N GLY A 495 -9.27 -12.07 18.53
CA GLY A 495 -9.58 -12.71 17.26
C GLY A 495 -8.57 -12.49 16.14
N LEU A 496 -7.52 -11.71 16.36
CA LEU A 496 -6.45 -11.51 15.36
C LEU A 496 -5.43 -12.65 15.40
N PRO A 497 -4.86 -13.06 14.25
CA PRO A 497 -3.88 -14.12 14.20
C PRO A 497 -2.56 -13.71 14.89
N LEU A 498 -1.86 -14.70 15.44
CA LEU A 498 -0.46 -14.52 15.85
C LEU A 498 0.37 -14.13 14.63
N ALA A 499 1.16 -13.06 14.75
CA ALA A 499 2.05 -12.63 13.68
C ALA A 499 3.13 -13.69 13.37
N PRO A 500 3.54 -13.86 12.10
CA PRO A 500 4.59 -14.81 11.74
C PRO A 500 5.92 -14.36 12.31
N PHE A 501 6.76 -15.32 12.68
CA PHE A 501 8.10 -15.04 13.22
C PHE A 501 9.08 -16.16 12.89
N ALA A 502 10.37 -15.81 12.90
CA ALA A 502 11.48 -16.75 12.92
C ALA A 502 12.56 -16.21 13.86
N PHE A 503 13.05 -17.09 14.75
CA PHE A 503 14.22 -16.85 15.57
C PHE A 503 15.28 -17.86 15.17
N GLU A 504 16.23 -17.42 14.40
CA GLU A 504 17.47 -18.13 14.11
C GLU A 504 18.38 -18.09 15.34
N GLY A 505 19.27 -19.03 15.47
CA GLY A 505 20.11 -19.18 16.69
C GLY A 505 21.02 -18.00 16.98
#